data_5c49accd3f350f5c3abc50cb6da5d193
#
_entry.id   5c49accd3f350f5c3abc50cb6da5d193
#
_cell.length_a   1.000
_cell.length_b   1.000
_cell.length_c   1.000
_cell.angle_alpha   90.00
_cell.angle_beta   90.00
_cell.angle_gamma   90.00
#
_symmetry.space_group_name_H-M   'P 1'
#
loop_
_entity.id
_entity.type
_entity.pdbx_description
1 polymer ?
#
loop_
_entity_poly.entity_id
_entity_poly.type
_entity_poly.pdbx_seq_one_letter_code
_entity_poly.pdbx_strand_id
1 'polypeptide(L)'
;MEFAAVIHRPDSEMAYFKNDVFQIRLKAKRDDLKKVALIYGDPYSLISENLDPFYQHPQPMDKILQDQYYDYWELEVRLATKRLAYAFVLVDNDDEAYYYNDQGFWPVDHDTSLDNANSYFRLPYGHEIDAIHVPSWVAGTVWYQIFPERFANGDPTNDPAGTKSWNPQDHPSRTAYYGGDLQGIIDHLDDLVNLGVTGL
;
A
#
# COMPACT_ATOMS: atom_id res chain seq x y z
N MET A 1 -3.87 13.17 22.29
CA MET A 1 -3.55 12.49 21.00
C MET A 1 -3.00 13.46 19.98
N GLU A 2 -1.97 13.08 19.25
CA GLU A 2 -1.38 13.84 18.14
C GLU A 2 -2.06 13.46 16.82
N PHE A 3 -3.09 14.18 16.42
CA PHE A 3 -3.90 13.86 15.23
C PHE A 3 -3.06 13.78 13.94
N ALA A 4 -2.06 14.66 13.78
CA ALA A 4 -1.20 14.68 12.60
C ALA A 4 -0.30 13.43 12.47
N ALA A 5 -0.13 12.67 13.55
CA ALA A 5 0.66 11.45 13.57
C ALA A 5 -0.20 10.17 13.47
N VAL A 6 -1.53 10.31 13.41
CA VAL A 6 -2.44 9.19 13.12
C VAL A 6 -2.55 9.04 11.61
N ILE A 7 -2.10 7.92 11.09
CA ILE A 7 -1.98 7.67 9.65
C ILE A 7 -2.70 6.38 9.30
N HIS A 8 -3.60 6.49 8.34
CA HIS A 8 -4.24 5.37 7.67
C HIS A 8 -4.47 5.72 6.19
N ARG A 9 -4.25 4.74 5.30
CA ARG A 9 -4.46 4.89 3.86
C ARG A 9 -5.19 3.67 3.33
N PRO A 10 -6.45 3.81 2.89
CA PRO A 10 -7.28 2.68 2.44
C PRO A 10 -6.85 2.09 1.09
N ASP A 11 -5.96 2.73 0.35
CA ASP A 11 -5.45 2.36 -0.97
C ASP A 11 -4.01 1.82 -0.96
N SER A 12 -3.50 1.46 0.21
CA SER A 12 -2.11 1.06 0.39
C SER A 12 -1.99 -0.27 1.16
N GLU A 13 -0.75 -0.59 1.58
CA GLU A 13 -0.46 -1.71 2.48
C GLU A 13 -1.14 -1.63 3.86
N MET A 14 -1.80 -0.50 4.17
CA MET A 14 -2.54 -0.32 5.42
C MET A 14 -3.98 -0.83 5.36
N ALA A 15 -4.50 -1.12 4.17
CA ALA A 15 -5.81 -1.71 3.99
C ALA A 15 -5.83 -2.55 2.72
N TYR A 16 -5.90 -3.87 2.84
CA TYR A 16 -5.94 -4.74 1.68
C TYR A 16 -6.75 -6.02 1.95
N PHE A 17 -7.16 -6.67 0.86
CA PHE A 17 -7.86 -7.95 0.88
C PHE A 17 -6.97 -9.05 0.31
N LYS A 18 -6.80 -10.13 1.06
CA LYS A 18 -6.04 -11.30 0.64
C LYS A 18 -6.54 -12.56 1.36
N ASN A 19 -6.69 -13.66 0.63
CA ASN A 19 -7.11 -14.95 1.18
C ASN A 19 -8.41 -14.86 2.01
N ASP A 20 -9.42 -14.19 1.49
CA ASP A 20 -10.72 -13.92 2.16
C ASP A 20 -10.63 -13.12 3.47
N VAL A 21 -9.57 -12.38 3.69
CA VAL A 21 -9.34 -11.53 4.86
C VAL A 21 -9.11 -10.10 4.42
N PHE A 22 -9.81 -9.16 5.05
CA PHE A 22 -9.42 -7.76 5.04
C PHE A 22 -8.45 -7.51 6.18
N GLN A 23 -7.27 -7.01 5.88
CA GLN A 23 -6.28 -6.61 6.87
C GLN A 23 -6.25 -5.09 6.94
N ILE A 24 -6.56 -4.55 8.11
CA ILE A 24 -6.65 -3.12 8.34
C ILE A 24 -5.61 -2.72 9.37
N ARG A 25 -4.80 -1.73 9.02
CA ARG A 25 -3.71 -1.18 9.85
C ARG A 25 -3.92 0.30 10.13
N LEU A 26 -3.49 0.70 11.31
CA LEU A 26 -3.37 2.10 11.69
C LEU A 26 -1.98 2.32 12.28
N LYS A 27 -1.38 3.44 11.95
CA LYS A 27 -0.12 3.91 12.52
C LYS A 27 -0.39 5.17 13.31
N ALA A 28 0.13 5.24 14.53
CA ALA A 28 0.02 6.42 15.39
C ALA A 28 1.36 6.72 16.07
N LYS A 29 1.54 7.94 16.57
CA LYS A 29 2.71 8.29 17.37
C LYS A 29 2.87 7.29 18.52
N ARG A 30 4.11 6.94 18.80
CA ARG A 30 4.45 5.99 19.88
C ARG A 30 3.85 6.42 21.21
N ASP A 31 3.21 5.47 21.90
CA ASP A 31 2.62 5.61 23.23
C ASP A 31 1.56 6.73 23.35
N ASP A 32 0.95 7.16 22.24
CA ASP A 32 -0.04 8.25 22.18
C ASP A 32 -1.49 7.74 22.27
N LEU A 33 -1.74 6.50 21.87
CA LEU A 33 -3.05 5.87 21.93
C LEU A 33 -3.07 4.74 22.96
N LYS A 34 -4.06 4.78 23.85
CA LYS A 34 -4.34 3.75 24.85
C LYS A 34 -5.09 2.57 24.26
N LYS A 35 -6.03 2.84 23.32
CA LYS A 35 -6.84 1.83 22.64
C LYS A 35 -7.13 2.27 21.21
N VAL A 36 -7.16 1.28 20.31
CA VAL A 36 -7.66 1.42 18.95
C VAL A 36 -8.66 0.31 18.71
N ALA A 37 -9.80 0.64 18.13
CA ALA A 37 -10.81 -0.32 17.72
C ALA A 37 -11.34 0.02 16.33
N LEU A 38 -11.94 -0.95 15.66
CA LEU A 38 -12.55 -0.80 14.35
C LEU A 38 -14.05 -1.03 14.44
N ILE A 39 -14.81 -0.11 13.89
CA ILE A 39 -16.24 -0.28 13.57
C ILE A 39 -16.30 -0.62 12.09
N TYR A 40 -16.99 -1.69 11.70
CA TYR A 40 -17.00 -2.12 10.32
C TYR A 40 -18.23 -2.93 9.92
N GLY A 41 -18.49 -3.01 8.62
CA GLY A 41 -19.53 -3.84 8.05
C GLY A 41 -19.60 -3.73 6.52
N ASP A 42 -20.66 -4.28 5.92
CA ASP A 42 -20.93 -4.16 4.49
C ASP A 42 -21.46 -2.75 4.17
N PRO A 43 -20.83 -1.99 3.24
CA PRO A 43 -21.26 -0.63 2.90
C PRO A 43 -22.70 -0.54 2.39
N TYR A 44 -23.25 -1.61 1.85
CA TYR A 44 -24.63 -1.62 1.35
C TYR A 44 -25.66 -1.90 2.45
N SER A 45 -25.26 -2.41 3.61
CA SER A 45 -26.17 -2.55 4.75
C SER A 45 -26.48 -1.21 5.42
N LEU A 46 -25.63 -0.18 5.21
CA LEU A 46 -25.87 1.19 5.68
C LEU A 46 -27.04 1.89 4.94
N ILE A 47 -27.49 1.35 3.82
CA ILE A 47 -28.58 1.92 2.99
C ILE A 47 -29.95 1.41 3.45
N SER A 48 -29.99 0.34 4.25
CA SER A 48 -31.23 -0.18 4.82
C SER A 48 -31.68 0.69 6.00
N GLU A 49 -32.99 0.82 6.19
CA GLU A 49 -33.63 1.62 7.25
C GLU A 49 -33.24 1.19 8.69
N ASN A 50 -32.47 0.11 8.83
CA ASN A 50 -31.90 -0.37 10.08
C ASN A 50 -30.39 -0.12 10.06
N LEU A 51 -29.95 1.08 10.38
CA LEU A 51 -28.56 1.52 10.48
C LEU A 51 -27.74 0.83 11.59
N ASP A 52 -28.24 -0.22 12.19
CA ASP A 52 -27.94 -0.66 13.53
C ASP A 52 -26.66 -1.53 13.75
N PRO A 53 -26.03 -2.21 12.79
CA PRO A 53 -24.98 -3.16 13.19
C PRO A 53 -23.58 -2.53 13.34
N PHE A 54 -23.29 -1.41 12.69
CA PHE A 54 -21.94 -0.86 12.61
C PHE A 54 -21.46 -0.21 13.91
N TYR A 55 -22.36 0.50 14.61
CA TYR A 55 -21.99 1.38 15.71
C TYR A 55 -21.82 0.66 17.05
N GLN A 56 -22.43 -0.49 17.21
CA GLN A 56 -22.67 -1.04 18.53
C GLN A 56 -21.53 -1.89 19.11
N HIS A 57 -20.62 -2.36 18.26
CA HIS A 57 -19.58 -3.31 18.70
C HIS A 57 -18.22 -3.02 18.07
N PRO A 58 -17.50 -1.96 18.51
CA PRO A 58 -16.13 -1.74 18.06
C PRO A 58 -15.27 -2.97 18.39
N GLN A 59 -14.56 -3.51 17.41
CA GLN A 59 -13.65 -4.62 17.60
C GLN A 59 -12.25 -4.08 17.93
N PRO A 60 -11.64 -4.50 19.05
CA PRO A 60 -10.31 -4.03 19.42
C PRO A 60 -9.27 -4.45 18.37
N MET A 61 -8.35 -3.55 18.09
CA MET A 61 -7.18 -3.82 17.26
C MET A 61 -5.98 -4.17 18.13
N ASP A 62 -5.12 -5.04 17.65
CA ASP A 62 -3.90 -5.43 18.34
C ASP A 62 -2.75 -4.49 17.98
N LYS A 63 -1.96 -4.08 18.97
CA LYS A 63 -0.68 -3.39 18.73
C LYS A 63 0.35 -4.44 18.33
N ILE A 64 0.64 -4.54 17.03
CA ILE A 64 1.48 -5.60 16.46
C ILE A 64 2.97 -5.24 16.43
N LEU A 65 3.29 -3.93 16.41
CA LEU A 65 4.65 -3.44 16.33
C LEU A 65 4.75 -2.07 17.00
N GLN A 66 5.90 -1.79 17.54
CA GLN A 66 6.31 -0.48 18.03
C GLN A 66 7.73 -0.21 17.55
N ASP A 67 7.96 0.91 16.85
CA ASP A 67 9.29 1.38 16.50
C ASP A 67 9.72 2.57 17.38
N GLN A 68 10.77 3.27 17.00
CA GLN A 68 11.28 4.42 17.76
C GLN A 68 10.27 5.57 17.85
N TYR A 69 9.40 5.74 16.84
CA TYR A 69 8.52 6.90 16.69
C TYR A 69 7.04 6.56 16.70
N TYR A 70 6.67 5.32 16.35
CA TYR A 70 5.29 4.94 16.05
C TYR A 70 4.89 3.61 16.67
N ASP A 71 3.57 3.50 16.93
CA ASP A 71 2.84 2.27 17.20
C ASP A 71 2.06 1.86 15.95
N TYR A 72 1.99 0.55 15.69
CA TYR A 72 1.26 -0.05 14.59
C TYR A 72 0.19 -0.97 15.13
N TRP A 73 -1.05 -0.69 14.72
CA TRP A 73 -2.23 -1.45 15.13
C TRP A 73 -2.80 -2.18 13.94
N GLU A 74 -3.32 -3.40 14.16
CA GLU A 74 -3.87 -4.23 13.10
C GLU A 74 -5.10 -4.99 13.55
N LEU A 75 -6.04 -5.20 12.62
CA LEU A 75 -7.15 -6.12 12.75
C LEU A 75 -7.39 -6.83 11.44
N GLU A 76 -7.60 -8.15 11.52
CA GLU A 76 -8.08 -8.96 10.41
C GLU A 76 -9.60 -9.13 10.50
N VAL A 77 -10.29 -8.80 9.41
CA VAL A 77 -11.75 -8.86 9.32
C VAL A 77 -12.17 -9.85 8.22
N ARG A 78 -13.17 -10.67 8.51
CA ARG A 78 -13.79 -11.56 7.52
C ARG A 78 -15.26 -11.18 7.36
N LEU A 79 -15.68 -10.91 6.13
CA LEU A 79 -17.07 -10.63 5.77
C LEU A 79 -17.51 -11.57 4.64
N ALA A 80 -18.64 -12.22 4.81
CA ALA A 80 -19.20 -13.13 3.80
C ALA A 80 -19.49 -12.43 2.47
N THR A 81 -19.83 -11.13 2.53
CA THR A 81 -20.10 -10.31 1.36
C THR A 81 -18.85 -9.81 0.64
N LYS A 82 -17.66 -9.97 1.25
CA LYS A 82 -16.37 -9.50 0.71
C LYS A 82 -16.36 -8.02 0.34
N ARG A 83 -17.12 -7.22 1.08
CA ARG A 83 -17.22 -5.76 0.95
C ARG A 83 -17.08 -5.14 2.33
N LEU A 84 -16.22 -4.16 2.48
CA LEU A 84 -15.91 -3.56 3.76
C LEU A 84 -16.08 -2.04 3.72
N ALA A 85 -16.84 -1.51 4.68
CA ALA A 85 -16.79 -0.12 5.12
C ALA A 85 -16.37 -0.10 6.59
N TYR A 86 -15.54 0.86 7.00
CA TYR A 86 -15.00 0.91 8.35
C TYR A 86 -14.62 2.31 8.79
N ALA A 87 -14.57 2.49 10.11
CA ALA A 87 -14.03 3.66 10.78
C ALA A 87 -13.29 3.21 12.05
N PHE A 88 -12.36 4.01 12.53
CA PHE A 88 -11.63 3.73 13.76
C PHE A 88 -12.28 4.42 14.94
N VAL A 89 -12.18 3.78 16.10
CA VAL A 89 -12.38 4.38 17.43
C VAL A 89 -11.02 4.47 18.09
N LEU A 90 -10.59 5.68 18.38
CA LEU A 90 -9.29 5.98 18.98
C LEU A 90 -9.52 6.48 20.39
N VAL A 91 -8.81 5.95 21.37
CA VAL A 91 -8.83 6.43 22.75
C VAL A 91 -7.41 6.81 23.14
N ASP A 92 -7.21 8.04 23.54
CA ASP A 92 -5.91 8.53 23.99
C ASP A 92 -5.62 8.26 25.48
N ASN A 93 -4.50 8.77 25.98
CA ASN A 93 -4.07 8.54 27.35
C ASN A 93 -4.89 9.33 28.40
N ASP A 94 -5.63 10.35 27.97
CA ASP A 94 -6.52 11.14 28.81
C ASP A 94 -7.95 10.58 28.84
N ASP A 95 -8.14 9.37 28.22
CA ASP A 95 -9.43 8.70 28.03
C ASP A 95 -10.41 9.47 27.10
N GLU A 96 -9.90 10.44 26.35
CA GLU A 96 -10.67 11.11 25.28
C GLU A 96 -10.82 10.17 24.08
N ALA A 97 -12.07 10.05 23.57
CA ALA A 97 -12.39 9.14 22.49
C ALA A 97 -12.79 9.87 21.21
N TYR A 98 -12.28 9.39 20.08
CA TYR A 98 -12.51 9.96 18.75
C TYR A 98 -12.85 8.90 17.73
N TYR A 99 -13.79 9.19 16.83
CA TYR A 99 -13.94 8.50 15.58
C TYR A 99 -12.92 9.06 14.57
N TYR A 100 -12.30 8.19 13.80
CA TYR A 100 -11.49 8.54 12.64
C TYR A 100 -12.03 7.84 11.41
N ASN A 101 -12.45 8.62 10.43
CA ASN A 101 -13.05 8.18 9.18
C ASN A 101 -12.44 8.92 7.97
N ASP A 102 -12.97 8.70 6.77
CA ASP A 102 -12.48 9.30 5.53
C ASP A 102 -12.53 10.85 5.52
N GLN A 103 -13.36 11.45 6.35
CA GLN A 103 -13.49 12.92 6.46
C GLN A 103 -12.67 13.54 7.60
N GLY A 104 -12.04 12.73 8.45
CA GLY A 104 -11.19 13.20 9.55
C GLY A 104 -11.57 12.67 10.93
N PHE A 105 -11.32 13.48 11.97
CA PHE A 105 -11.49 13.12 13.37
C PHE A 105 -12.70 13.82 13.98
N TRP A 106 -13.47 13.07 14.77
CA TRP A 106 -14.69 13.55 15.41
C TRP A 106 -14.77 13.02 16.85
N PRO A 107 -15.08 13.84 17.87
CA PRO A 107 -15.35 13.33 19.20
C PRO A 107 -16.49 12.29 19.20
N VAL A 108 -16.38 11.24 20.01
CA VAL A 108 -17.38 10.13 20.04
C VAL A 108 -18.76 10.59 20.55
N ASP A 109 -18.83 11.71 21.27
CA ASP A 109 -20.09 12.31 21.72
C ASP A 109 -20.83 13.07 20.60
N HIS A 110 -20.22 13.20 19.43
CA HIS A 110 -20.86 13.80 18.25
C HIS A 110 -21.61 12.74 17.43
N ASP A 111 -22.91 12.64 17.66
CA ASP A 111 -23.81 11.63 17.10
C ASP A 111 -23.86 11.54 15.58
N THR A 112 -23.38 12.54 14.85
CA THR A 112 -23.61 12.66 13.40
C THR A 112 -22.43 12.21 12.53
N SER A 113 -21.27 11.95 13.10
CA SER A 113 -20.04 11.69 12.32
C SER A 113 -20.05 10.35 11.59
N LEU A 114 -20.82 9.38 12.07
CA LEU A 114 -20.94 8.05 11.50
C LEU A 114 -22.29 7.82 10.77
N ASP A 115 -23.24 8.76 10.82
CA ASP A 115 -24.55 8.64 10.19
C ASP A 115 -24.49 8.73 8.66
N ASN A 116 -23.39 9.28 8.13
CA ASN A 116 -23.22 9.39 6.69
C ASN A 116 -22.46 8.18 6.15
N ALA A 117 -23.16 7.34 5.38
CA ALA A 117 -22.57 6.18 4.71
C ALA A 117 -21.32 6.50 3.84
N ASN A 118 -21.15 7.76 3.43
CA ASN A 118 -20.02 8.20 2.63
C ASN A 118 -18.79 8.61 3.45
N SER A 119 -18.90 8.69 4.78
CA SER A 119 -17.78 9.07 5.64
C SER A 119 -16.89 7.91 6.06
N TYR A 120 -17.26 6.68 5.78
CA TYR A 120 -16.43 5.51 6.07
C TYR A 120 -15.30 5.33 5.05
N PHE A 121 -14.16 4.84 5.51
CA PHE A 121 -13.19 4.22 4.61
C PHE A 121 -13.80 2.98 3.97
N ARG A 122 -13.43 2.66 2.73
CA ARG A 122 -14.05 1.57 1.98
C ARG A 122 -13.05 0.70 1.24
N LEU A 123 -13.27 -0.62 1.33
CA LEU A 123 -12.76 -1.64 0.44
C LEU A 123 -13.97 -2.38 -0.15
N PRO A 124 -14.62 -1.82 -1.20
CA PRO A 124 -15.94 -2.27 -1.64
C PRO A 124 -15.93 -3.58 -2.44
N TYR A 125 -14.74 -4.05 -2.86
CA TYR A 125 -14.59 -5.21 -3.74
C TYR A 125 -13.44 -6.11 -3.28
N GLY A 126 -13.77 -7.20 -2.59
CA GLY A 126 -12.84 -8.24 -2.19
C GLY A 126 -13.12 -9.57 -2.90
N HIS A 127 -13.57 -9.54 -4.17
CA HIS A 127 -13.86 -10.75 -4.91
C HIS A 127 -12.62 -11.37 -5.52
N GLU A 128 -12.54 -12.70 -5.52
CA GLU A 128 -11.39 -13.45 -6.05
C GLU A 128 -11.09 -13.14 -7.51
N ILE A 129 -12.14 -12.83 -8.29
CA ILE A 129 -12.01 -12.45 -9.71
C ILE A 129 -11.25 -11.14 -9.90
N ASP A 130 -11.27 -10.27 -8.88
CA ASP A 130 -10.59 -8.97 -8.91
C ASP A 130 -9.20 -9.04 -8.25
N ALA A 131 -8.85 -10.20 -7.69
CA ALA A 131 -7.57 -10.39 -7.01
C ALA A 131 -6.41 -10.49 -8.02
N ILE A 132 -5.35 -9.74 -7.75
CA ILE A 132 -4.11 -9.86 -8.52
C ILE A 132 -3.35 -11.10 -8.04
N HIS A 133 -3.24 -12.09 -8.91
CA HIS A 133 -2.45 -13.28 -8.65
C HIS A 133 -1.01 -13.08 -9.12
N VAL A 134 -0.13 -12.81 -8.18
CA VAL A 134 1.29 -12.63 -8.45
C VAL A 134 2.00 -13.99 -8.37
N PRO A 135 2.76 -14.43 -9.38
CA PRO A 135 3.56 -15.64 -9.30
C PRO A 135 4.51 -15.61 -8.10
N SER A 136 4.70 -16.78 -7.45
CA SER A 136 5.47 -16.88 -6.19
C SER A 136 6.93 -16.41 -6.32
N TRP A 137 7.51 -16.49 -7.50
CA TRP A 137 8.89 -16.06 -7.76
C TRP A 137 9.07 -14.53 -7.72
N VAL A 138 8.01 -13.75 -7.97
CA VAL A 138 8.10 -12.26 -8.07
C VAL A 138 8.53 -11.63 -6.75
N ALA A 139 8.03 -12.13 -5.62
CA ALA A 139 8.31 -11.55 -4.30
C ALA A 139 9.79 -11.65 -3.88
N GLY A 140 10.53 -12.64 -4.42
CA GLY A 140 11.96 -12.83 -4.15
C GLY A 140 12.87 -12.30 -5.24
N THR A 141 12.32 -11.63 -6.26
CA THR A 141 13.10 -11.20 -7.43
C THR A 141 13.81 -9.87 -7.16
N VAL A 142 15.11 -9.84 -7.44
CA VAL A 142 15.89 -8.62 -7.52
C VAL A 142 15.87 -8.13 -8.95
N TRP A 143 15.10 -7.08 -9.19
CA TRP A 143 14.88 -6.52 -10.53
C TRP A 143 15.96 -5.53 -10.91
N TYR A 144 16.45 -5.62 -12.16
CA TYR A 144 17.33 -4.65 -12.77
C TYR A 144 16.71 -4.12 -14.06
N GLN A 145 16.34 -2.85 -14.08
CA GLN A 145 15.77 -2.22 -15.28
C GLN A 145 16.88 -1.79 -16.22
N ILE A 146 16.83 -2.25 -17.46
CA ILE A 146 17.78 -1.89 -18.52
C ILE A 146 17.08 -1.01 -19.55
N PHE A 147 17.76 0.10 -19.91
CA PHE A 147 17.48 0.84 -21.14
C PHE A 147 18.51 0.38 -22.17
N PRO A 148 18.15 -0.53 -23.11
CA PRO A 148 19.11 -1.25 -23.96
C PRO A 148 20.11 -0.35 -24.65
N GLU A 149 19.62 0.71 -25.28
CA GLU A 149 20.44 1.68 -26.04
C GLU A 149 21.59 2.30 -25.22
N ARG A 150 21.45 2.34 -23.89
CA ARG A 150 22.42 2.94 -22.94
C ARG A 150 23.17 1.91 -22.11
N PHE A 151 23.04 0.63 -22.40
CA PHE A 151 23.65 -0.42 -21.59
C PHE A 151 24.96 -0.90 -22.21
N ALA A 152 24.91 -1.66 -23.27
CA ALA A 152 26.08 -2.18 -23.96
C ALA A 152 25.77 -2.42 -25.45
N ASN A 153 26.72 -2.08 -26.32
CA ASN A 153 26.69 -2.36 -27.76
C ASN A 153 27.28 -3.74 -28.01
N GLY A 154 26.47 -4.73 -28.34
CA GLY A 154 26.89 -6.10 -28.65
C GLY A 154 27.04 -6.38 -30.13
N ASP A 155 26.31 -5.66 -30.99
CA ASP A 155 26.38 -5.81 -32.45
C ASP A 155 26.45 -4.43 -33.12
N PRO A 156 27.65 -3.90 -33.38
CA PRO A 156 27.83 -2.61 -34.03
C PRO A 156 27.27 -2.53 -35.46
N THR A 157 26.88 -3.64 -36.05
CA THR A 157 26.32 -3.63 -37.42
C THR A 157 24.88 -3.11 -37.50
N ASN A 158 24.18 -3.06 -36.34
CA ASN A 158 22.84 -2.54 -36.22
C ASN A 158 22.79 -1.07 -35.74
N ASP A 159 23.94 -0.44 -35.55
CA ASP A 159 24.06 0.91 -34.98
C ASP A 159 23.33 1.97 -35.81
N PRO A 160 22.52 2.84 -35.21
CA PRO A 160 22.00 4.03 -35.88
C PRO A 160 23.11 4.97 -36.36
N ALA A 161 22.84 5.70 -37.43
CA ALA A 161 23.77 6.72 -37.91
C ALA A 161 24.04 7.77 -36.81
N GLY A 162 25.31 8.03 -36.49
CA GLY A 162 25.71 8.98 -35.46
C GLY A 162 25.87 8.38 -34.07
N THR A 163 25.89 7.05 -33.97
CA THR A 163 26.24 6.33 -32.74
C THR A 163 27.61 6.77 -32.21
N LYS A 164 27.71 7.02 -30.93
CA LYS A 164 28.94 7.42 -30.23
C LYS A 164 29.44 6.28 -29.36
N SER A 165 30.76 6.18 -29.21
CA SER A 165 31.33 5.31 -28.19
C SER A 165 30.97 5.82 -26.79
N TRP A 166 30.71 4.90 -25.88
CA TRP A 166 30.46 5.25 -24.47
C TRP A 166 31.74 5.84 -23.87
N ASN A 167 31.59 7.01 -23.25
CA ASN A 167 32.66 7.64 -22.49
C ASN A 167 32.11 8.16 -21.15
N PRO A 168 32.58 7.67 -19.99
CA PRO A 168 32.06 8.07 -18.68
C PRO A 168 32.25 9.56 -18.34
N GLN A 169 33.06 10.27 -19.11
CA GLN A 169 33.34 11.70 -18.93
C GLN A 169 32.40 12.58 -19.82
N ASP A 170 31.66 11.97 -20.75
CA ASP A 170 30.71 12.69 -21.57
C ASP A 170 29.45 13.04 -20.76
N HIS A 171 28.85 14.16 -21.11
CA HIS A 171 27.49 14.48 -20.65
C HIS A 171 26.49 13.97 -21.70
N PRO A 172 25.82 12.82 -21.45
CA PRO A 172 24.91 12.23 -22.43
C PRO A 172 23.74 13.18 -22.71
N SER A 173 23.56 13.54 -23.96
CA SER A 173 22.36 14.29 -24.35
C SER A 173 21.16 13.33 -24.52
N ARG A 174 19.97 13.87 -24.43
CA ARG A 174 18.71 13.10 -24.62
C ARG A 174 18.63 12.43 -26.00
N THR A 175 19.29 12.98 -27.02
CA THR A 175 19.26 12.54 -28.40
C THR A 175 20.53 11.80 -28.84
N ALA A 176 21.47 11.55 -27.95
CA ALA A 176 22.67 10.79 -28.29
C ALA A 176 22.36 9.29 -28.34
N TYR A 177 22.91 8.61 -29.32
CA TYR A 177 22.89 7.16 -29.46
C TYR A 177 24.26 6.56 -29.10
N TYR A 178 24.25 5.45 -28.37
CA TYR A 178 25.45 4.70 -27.94
C TYR A 178 25.45 3.26 -28.46
N GLY A 179 24.41 2.87 -29.22
CA GLY A 179 24.32 1.59 -29.92
C GLY A 179 24.04 0.38 -29.03
N GLY A 180 23.65 0.61 -27.78
CA GLY A 180 23.30 -0.52 -26.90
C GLY A 180 22.11 -1.30 -27.45
N ASP A 181 22.19 -2.64 -27.39
CA ASP A 181 21.24 -3.56 -27.98
C ASP A 181 20.99 -4.80 -27.11
N LEU A 182 20.14 -5.73 -27.60
CA LEU A 182 19.86 -6.97 -26.88
C LEU A 182 21.08 -7.90 -26.81
N GLN A 183 21.94 -7.89 -27.83
CA GLN A 183 23.17 -8.69 -27.80
C GLN A 183 24.09 -8.19 -26.70
N GLY A 184 24.22 -6.88 -26.52
CA GLY A 184 24.97 -6.30 -25.41
C GLY A 184 24.44 -6.69 -24.03
N ILE A 185 23.13 -6.83 -23.89
CA ILE A 185 22.54 -7.35 -22.63
C ILE A 185 22.93 -8.82 -22.44
N ILE A 186 22.81 -9.65 -23.51
CA ILE A 186 23.19 -11.08 -23.46
C ILE A 186 24.63 -11.26 -23.04
N ASP A 187 25.54 -10.49 -23.63
CA ASP A 187 26.98 -10.56 -23.37
C ASP A 187 27.35 -10.20 -21.93
N HIS A 188 26.48 -9.47 -21.20
CA HIS A 188 26.66 -9.04 -19.81
C HIS A 188 25.75 -9.72 -18.81
N LEU A 189 25.05 -10.81 -19.19
CA LEU A 189 24.18 -11.53 -18.25
C LEU A 189 24.94 -12.08 -17.05
N ASP A 190 26.16 -12.59 -17.23
CA ASP A 190 26.96 -13.12 -16.13
C ASP A 190 27.35 -12.02 -15.12
N ASP A 191 27.59 -10.79 -15.56
CA ASP A 191 27.84 -9.65 -14.70
C ASP A 191 26.61 -9.31 -13.85
N LEU A 192 25.42 -9.36 -14.44
CA LEU A 192 24.15 -9.13 -13.76
C LEU A 192 23.84 -10.24 -12.73
N VAL A 193 24.11 -11.49 -13.07
CA VAL A 193 23.98 -12.63 -12.14
C VAL A 193 24.95 -12.47 -10.96
N ASN A 194 26.21 -12.09 -11.22
CA ASN A 194 27.21 -11.86 -10.17
C ASN A 194 26.84 -10.69 -9.26
N LEU A 195 26.07 -9.70 -9.77
CA LEU A 195 25.51 -8.61 -8.99
C LEU A 195 24.33 -9.05 -8.11
N GLY A 196 23.77 -10.23 -8.33
CA GLY A 196 22.63 -10.77 -7.61
C GLY A 196 21.27 -10.45 -8.24
N VAL A 197 21.26 -10.00 -9.49
CA VAL A 197 20.03 -9.75 -10.26
C VAL A 197 19.38 -11.08 -10.63
N THR A 198 18.06 -11.18 -10.44
CA THR A 198 17.30 -12.39 -10.75
C THR A 198 16.14 -12.13 -11.71
N GLY A 199 15.91 -10.87 -12.11
CA GLY A 199 14.92 -10.45 -13.09
C GLY A 199 15.33 -9.19 -13.85
N LEU A 200 15.02 -9.14 -15.15
CA LEU A 200 15.30 -8.01 -16.03
C LEU A 200 14.01 -7.41 -16.60
#